data_3fcd5ee0ce9f91d9f2907dfdafa48182
#
_entry.id   3fcd5ee0ce9f91d9f2907dfdafa48182
#
_cell.length_a   1.000
_cell.length_b   1.000
_cell.length_c   1.000
_cell.angle_alpha   90.00
_cell.angle_beta   90.00
_cell.angle_gamma   90.00
#
_symmetry.space_group_name_H-M   'P 1'
#
loop_
_entity.id
_entity.type
_entity.pdbx_description
1 polymer ?
#
loop_
_entity_poly.entity_id
_entity_poly.type
_entity_poly.pdbx_seq_one_letter_code
_entity_poly.pdbx_strand_id
1 'polypeptide(L)' 'MKYAIVKSSNGAFTIDSEWTDLTKAKVYFHAVCQTLWNASDVITAKVMIVDEQLNCVEGYKEFIHHEQTTEPTQETDE' A
#
# COMPACT_ATOMS: atom_id res chain seq x y z
N MET A 1 -10.38 -2.31 19.91
CA MET A 1 -10.61 -2.84 18.56
C MET A 1 -9.29 -3.10 17.89
N LYS A 2 -9.22 -4.11 17.06
CA LYS A 2 -8.00 -4.48 16.41
C LYS A 2 -8.04 -4.08 14.94
N TYR A 3 -6.91 -3.66 14.42
CA TYR A 3 -6.78 -3.24 13.04
C TYR A 3 -5.63 -3.99 12.39
N ALA A 4 -5.66 -4.11 11.09
CA ALA A 4 -4.57 -4.72 10.36
C ALA A 4 -4.28 -3.89 9.12
N ILE A 5 -3.00 -3.78 8.77
CA ILE A 5 -2.60 -3.19 7.51
C ILE A 5 -2.38 -4.36 6.57
N VAL A 6 -3.20 -4.42 5.52
CA VAL A 6 -3.12 -5.47 4.54
C VAL A 6 -2.66 -4.89 3.22
N LYS A 7 -1.94 -5.66 2.46
CA LYS A 7 -1.46 -5.19 1.17
C LYS A 7 -1.55 -6.30 0.14
N SER A 8 -1.69 -5.87 -1.09
CA SER A 8 -1.65 -6.76 -2.24
C SER A 8 -0.59 -6.21 -3.17
N SER A 9 0.40 -7.03 -3.50
CA SER A 9 1.48 -6.61 -4.36
C SER A 9 1.55 -7.59 -5.52
N ASN A 10 1.30 -7.09 -6.72
CA ASN A 10 1.31 -7.88 -7.94
C ASN A 10 0.46 -9.15 -7.81
N GLY A 11 -0.69 -9.00 -7.14
CA GLY A 11 -1.64 -10.10 -6.99
C GLY A 11 -1.46 -10.94 -5.75
N ALA A 12 -0.42 -10.72 -4.97
CA ALA A 12 -0.19 -11.50 -3.75
C ALA A 12 -0.70 -10.74 -2.54
N PHE A 13 -1.54 -11.37 -1.76
CA PHE A 13 -2.13 -10.74 -0.56
C PHE A 13 -1.30 -11.08 0.66
N THR A 14 -1.08 -10.08 1.50
CA THR A 14 -0.27 -10.23 2.71
C THR A 14 -0.82 -9.32 3.79
N ILE A 15 -0.80 -9.81 5.04
CA ILE A 15 -1.06 -8.95 6.18
C ILE A 15 0.29 -8.40 6.61
N ASP A 16 0.44 -7.08 6.50
CA ASP A 16 1.71 -6.45 6.82
C ASP A 16 1.92 -6.37 8.33
N SER A 17 0.87 -5.97 9.07
CA SER A 17 1.00 -5.80 10.50
C SER A 17 -0.37 -5.71 11.13
N GLU A 18 -0.43 -5.91 12.47
CA GLU A 18 -1.66 -5.80 13.23
C GLU A 18 -1.45 -4.75 14.32
N TRP A 19 -2.52 -4.02 14.61
CA TRP A 19 -2.44 -2.87 15.51
C TRP A 19 -3.67 -2.81 16.39
N THR A 20 -3.50 -2.31 17.61
CA THR A 20 -4.63 -2.00 18.48
C THR A 20 -4.84 -0.50 18.61
N ASP A 21 -3.87 0.29 18.16
CA ASP A 21 -3.94 1.74 18.20
C ASP A 21 -4.09 2.26 16.78
N LEU A 22 -5.25 2.81 16.46
CA LEU A 22 -5.52 3.25 15.10
C LEU A 22 -4.60 4.39 14.67
N THR A 23 -4.25 5.27 15.60
CA THR A 23 -3.35 6.38 15.26
C THR A 23 -2.00 5.86 14.80
N LYS A 24 -1.47 4.87 15.53
CA LYS A 24 -0.19 4.29 15.15
C LYS A 24 -0.31 3.50 13.85
N ALA A 25 -1.44 2.84 13.64
CA ALA A 25 -1.67 2.13 12.39
C ALA A 25 -1.65 3.10 11.21
N LYS A 26 -2.25 4.27 11.39
CA LYS A 26 -2.27 5.28 10.33
C LYS A 26 -0.87 5.76 9.99
N VAL A 27 -0.04 5.98 11.00
CA VAL A 27 1.34 6.41 10.77
C VAL A 27 2.09 5.33 9.99
N TYR A 28 1.94 4.09 10.43
CA TYR A 28 2.64 3.00 9.76
C TYR A 28 2.11 2.77 8.35
N PHE A 29 0.82 2.99 8.15
CA PHE A 29 0.21 2.89 6.82
C PHE A 29 0.93 3.80 5.83
N HIS A 30 1.18 5.04 6.24
CA HIS A 30 1.88 5.99 5.35
C HIS A 30 3.30 5.53 5.09
N ALA A 31 3.96 4.95 6.08
CA ALA A 31 5.32 4.45 5.90
C ALA A 31 5.35 3.28 4.91
N VAL A 32 4.37 2.39 4.99
CA VAL A 32 4.27 1.26 4.07
C VAL A 32 4.03 1.79 2.65
N CYS A 33 3.12 2.74 2.51
CA CYS A 33 2.83 3.31 1.20
C CYS A 33 4.08 3.97 0.60
N GLN A 34 4.83 4.69 1.42
CA GLN A 34 6.04 5.35 0.94
C GLN A 34 7.06 4.32 0.48
N THR A 35 7.21 3.24 1.24
CA THR A 35 8.14 2.17 0.87
C THR A 35 7.76 1.56 -0.47
N LEU A 36 6.46 1.33 -0.68
CA LEU A 36 6.01 0.73 -1.93
C LEU A 36 6.15 1.71 -3.09
N TRP A 37 5.90 3.00 -2.85
CA TRP A 37 6.08 3.99 -3.90
C TRP A 37 7.54 4.11 -4.31
N ASN A 38 8.46 3.84 -3.37
CA ASN A 38 9.89 3.95 -3.66
C ASN A 38 10.51 2.65 -4.15
N ALA A 39 9.77 1.55 -4.08
CA ALA A 39 10.30 0.27 -4.51
C ALA A 39 10.39 0.23 -6.02
N SER A 40 11.53 -0.16 -6.54
CA SER A 40 11.75 -0.14 -7.98
C SER A 40 11.08 -1.31 -8.69
N ASP A 41 10.81 -2.38 -7.96
CA ASP A 41 10.28 -3.60 -8.57
C ASP A 41 8.79 -3.81 -8.32
N VAL A 42 8.14 -2.94 -7.58
CA VAL A 42 6.71 -3.06 -7.34
C VAL A 42 5.98 -2.35 -8.47
N ILE A 43 5.14 -3.07 -9.20
CA ILE A 43 4.40 -2.49 -10.30
C ILE A 43 3.00 -2.09 -9.89
N THR A 44 2.32 -2.96 -9.15
CA THR A 44 0.96 -2.70 -8.71
C THR A 44 0.79 -3.18 -7.29
N ALA A 45 0.30 -2.32 -6.43
CA ALA A 45 0.07 -2.68 -5.04
C ALA A 45 -1.12 -1.91 -4.50
N LYS A 46 -1.81 -2.51 -3.57
CA LYS A 46 -2.86 -1.85 -2.80
C LYS A 46 -2.56 -2.05 -1.34
N VAL A 47 -2.78 -1.00 -0.56
CA VAL A 47 -2.57 -1.05 0.88
C VAL A 47 -3.81 -0.46 1.53
N MET A 48 -4.28 -1.07 2.60
CA MET A 48 -5.42 -0.52 3.32
C MET A 48 -5.35 -0.93 4.78
N ILE A 49 -6.00 -0.14 5.62
CA ILE A 49 -6.20 -0.50 7.01
C ILE A 49 -7.60 -1.09 7.12
N VAL A 50 -7.72 -2.26 7.70
CA VAL A 50 -9.02 -2.90 7.92
C VAL A 50 -9.22 -3.12 9.41
N ASP A 51 -10.48 -3.18 9.83
CA ASP A 51 -10.81 -3.46 11.21
C ASP A 51 -11.09 -4.95 11.39
N GLU A 52 -11.57 -5.33 12.57
CA GLU A 52 -11.81 -6.73 12.89
C GLU A 52 -12.84 -7.38 11.98
N GLN A 53 -13.72 -6.58 11.39
CA GLN A 53 -14.75 -7.08 10.50
C GLN A 53 -14.35 -6.99 9.05
N LEU A 54 -13.07 -6.68 8.80
CA LEU A 54 -12.49 -6.56 7.47
C LEU A 54 -13.08 -5.40 6.67
N ASN A 55 -13.58 -4.39 7.36
CA ASN A 55 -14.02 -3.17 6.71
C ASN A 55 -12.85 -2.20 6.63
N CYS A 56 -12.68 -1.59 5.47
CA CYS A 56 -11.61 -0.63 5.27
C CYS A 56 -11.87 0.64 6.09
N VAL A 57 -10.86 1.11 6.80
CA VAL A 57 -10.95 2.37 7.51
C VAL A 57 -10.99 3.48 6.47
N GLU A 58 -11.99 4.32 6.58
CA GLU A 58 -12.24 5.34 5.57
C GLU A 58 -11.03 6.25 5.41
N GLY A 59 -10.61 6.47 4.17
CA GLY A 59 -9.49 7.33 3.88
C GLY A 59 -8.13 6.66 3.94
N TYR A 60 -8.09 5.39 4.35
CA TYR A 60 -6.81 4.68 4.51
C TYR A 60 -6.74 3.49 3.58
N LYS A 61 -6.76 3.81 2.31
CA LYS A 61 -6.63 2.86 1.24
C LYS A 61 -5.87 3.56 0.13
N GLU A 62 -4.83 2.91 -0.36
CA GLU A 62 -3.96 3.51 -1.36
C GLU A 62 -3.73 2.52 -2.48
N PHE A 63 -3.81 3.00 -3.70
CA PHE A 63 -3.48 2.20 -4.88
C PHE A 63 -2.18 2.73 -5.44
N ILE A 64 -1.18 1.87 -5.49
CA ILE A 64 0.16 2.24 -5.92
C ILE A 64 0.41 1.56 -7.25
N HIS A 65 0.74 2.36 -8.24
CA HIS A 65 0.98 1.85 -9.57
C HIS A 65 2.24 2.50 -10.13
N HIS A 66 3.26 1.68 -10.35
CA HIS A 66 4.47 2.13 -11.01
C HIS A 66 4.38 1.72 -12.44
N GLU A 67 4.45 2.68 -13.32
CA GLU A 67 4.45 2.38 -14.74
C GLU A 67 5.78 1.78 -15.10
N GLN A 68 5.76 0.57 -15.61
CA GLN A 68 6.98 -0.08 -15.99
C GLN A 68 7.45 0.48 -17.32
N THR A 69 8.60 1.12 -17.31
CA THR A 69 9.14 1.71 -18.51
C THR A 69 10.23 0.83 -19.03
N THR A 70 9.98 0.28 -20.19
CA THR A 70 10.97 -0.56 -20.79
C THR A 70 11.83 0.22 -21.77
N GLU A 71 11.38 1.40 -22.16
CA GLU A 71 12.18 2.22 -22.98
C GLU A 71 12.40 3.48 -22.29
N PRO A 72 13.46 3.95 -22.46
CA PRO A 72 13.79 5.16 -21.79
C PRO A 72 13.02 6.32 -22.35
N THR A 73 12.43 6.30 -22.73
CA THR A 73 11.81 7.10 -23.11
C THR A 73 11.06 7.76 -22.91
N GLN A 74 10.86 7.85 -22.99
CA GLN A 74 10.15 8.23 -22.77
C GLN A 74 9.86 8.97 -22.40
N GLU A 75 9.91 9.13 -22.48
CA GLU A 75 9.71 9.65 -22.02
C GLU A 75 9.42 10.33 -22.00
N THR A 76 9.47 10.65 -22.30
CA THR A 76 9.24 11.16 -22.13
C THR A 76 8.83 11.72 -22.25
N ASP A 77 8.73 11.96 -22.49
CA ASP A 77 8.43 12.31 -22.44
C ASP A 77 8.06 12.78 -22.47
N GLU A 78 7.96 13.03 -22.64
CA GLU A 78 7.75 13.31 -22.43
C GLU A 78 7.65 13.72 -22.32
#